data_50f2ce8ff23f35375330bc510d9e73c6
#
_entry.id   50f2ce8ff23f35375330bc510d9e73c6
#
_cell.length_a   1.000
_cell.length_b   1.000
_cell.length_c   1.000
_cell.angle_alpha   90.00
_cell.angle_beta   90.00
_cell.angle_gamma   90.00
#
_symmetry.space_group_name_H-M   'P 1'
#
loop_
_entity.id
_entity.type
_entity.pdbx_description
1 polymer ?
#
loop_
_entity_poly.entity_id
_entity_poly.type
_entity_poly.pdbx_seq_one_letter_code
_entity_poly.pdbx_strand_id
1 'polypeptide(L)'
;MSTKSRERLYGTAIRIAAEQAARARKEADRLACIAWNKLMLEAGGPGQPSPTLGDALNGGFGYLEVRCLGCDTNQTVALDVIRRPKTTPIHELERYMRCKDCSQLRGYQRSALVALREIKVSTVNSRPI
;
A
#
# COMPACT_ATOMS: atom_id res chain seq x y z
N MET A 1 -13.33 31.42 34.10
CA MET A 1 -12.32 30.93 33.20
C MET A 1 -11.88 31.98 32.23
N SER A 2 -10.58 32.10 32.05
CA SER A 2 -10.08 33.10 31.10
C SER A 2 -10.26 32.62 29.68
N THR A 3 -10.25 33.55 28.73
CA THR A 3 -10.35 33.22 27.31
C THR A 3 -9.24 32.28 26.88
N LYS A 4 -8.02 32.48 27.39
CA LYS A 4 -6.89 31.64 27.05
C LYS A 4 -7.07 30.20 27.52
N SER A 5 -7.69 30.00 28.67
CA SER A 5 -7.97 28.65 29.17
C SER A 5 -8.96 27.94 28.27
N ARG A 6 -10.00 28.63 27.81
CA ARG A 6 -10.96 28.07 26.87
C ARG A 6 -10.30 27.68 25.57
N GLU A 7 -9.47 28.55 25.04
CA GLU A 7 -8.78 28.29 23.78
C GLU A 7 -7.89 27.06 23.89
N ARG A 8 -7.21 26.90 25.02
CA ARG A 8 -6.38 25.71 25.24
C ARG A 8 -7.21 24.44 25.29
N LEU A 9 -8.36 24.49 25.97
CA LEU A 9 -9.23 23.34 26.08
C LEU A 9 -9.79 22.93 24.71
N TYR A 10 -10.26 23.90 23.93
CA TYR A 10 -10.78 23.63 22.60
C TYR A 10 -9.67 23.15 21.67
N GLY A 11 -8.51 23.76 21.71
CA GLY A 11 -7.38 23.35 20.89
C GLY A 11 -6.94 21.93 21.19
N THR A 12 -6.95 21.53 22.48
CA THR A 12 -6.60 20.18 22.88
C THR A 12 -7.65 19.20 22.40
N ALA A 13 -8.94 19.54 22.55
CA ALA A 13 -10.02 18.66 22.11
C ALA A 13 -9.99 18.46 20.60
N ILE A 14 -9.73 19.51 19.84
CA ILE A 14 -9.62 19.43 18.39
C ILE A 14 -8.46 18.54 17.99
N ARG A 15 -7.33 18.68 18.67
CA ARG A 15 -6.14 17.86 18.38
C ARG A 15 -6.40 16.39 18.66
N ILE A 16 -7.03 16.07 19.80
CA ILE A 16 -7.36 14.71 20.15
C ILE A 16 -8.31 14.10 19.12
N ALA A 17 -9.34 14.86 18.73
CA ALA A 17 -10.29 14.39 17.71
C ALA A 17 -9.60 14.14 16.38
N ALA A 18 -8.68 15.03 15.98
CA ALA A 18 -7.93 14.85 14.75
C ALA A 18 -7.02 13.62 14.80
N GLU A 19 -6.40 13.36 15.94
CA GLU A 19 -5.56 12.18 16.11
C GLU A 19 -6.38 10.89 16.06
N GLN A 20 -7.58 10.92 16.66
CA GLN A 20 -8.47 9.77 16.61
C GLN A 20 -8.95 9.50 15.20
N ALA A 21 -9.28 10.56 14.45
CA ALA A 21 -9.70 10.44 13.05
C ALA A 21 -8.56 9.88 12.19
N ALA A 22 -7.34 10.33 12.43
CA ALA A 22 -6.18 9.84 11.69
C ALA A 22 -5.93 8.36 11.96
N ARG A 23 -6.07 7.91 13.20
CA ARG A 23 -5.91 6.50 13.54
C ARG A 23 -7.01 5.66 12.92
N ALA A 24 -8.24 6.15 12.94
CA ALA A 24 -9.37 5.44 12.35
C ALA A 24 -9.17 5.27 10.85
N ARG A 25 -8.67 6.32 10.18
CA ARG A 25 -8.40 6.25 8.74
C ARG A 25 -7.29 5.26 8.43
N LYS A 26 -6.23 5.26 9.23
CA LYS A 26 -5.12 4.34 9.06
C LYS A 26 -5.61 2.89 9.20
N GLU A 27 -6.44 2.62 10.20
CA GLU A 27 -6.99 1.28 10.40
C GLU A 27 -7.95 0.90 9.27
N ALA A 28 -8.77 1.83 8.80
CA ALA A 28 -9.66 1.59 7.68
C ALA A 28 -8.87 1.25 6.41
N ASP A 29 -7.80 1.98 6.15
CA ASP A 29 -6.94 1.71 5.00
C ASP A 29 -6.24 0.36 5.11
N ARG A 30 -5.81 0.01 6.32
CA ARG A 30 -5.19 -1.27 6.58
C ARG A 30 -6.16 -2.41 6.30
N LEU A 31 -7.39 -2.29 6.78
CA LEU A 31 -8.42 -3.31 6.56
C LEU A 31 -8.81 -3.41 5.08
N ALA A 32 -8.83 -2.29 4.38
CA ALA A 32 -9.11 -2.28 2.95
C ALA A 32 -8.03 -3.05 2.18
N CYS A 33 -6.77 -2.92 2.58
CA CYS A 33 -5.67 -3.65 1.96
C CYS A 33 -5.78 -5.15 2.24
N ILE A 34 -6.12 -5.53 3.47
CA ILE A 34 -6.31 -6.93 3.83
C ILE A 34 -7.47 -7.53 3.02
N ALA A 35 -8.57 -6.79 2.90
CA ALA A 35 -9.72 -7.24 2.12
C ALA A 35 -9.36 -7.42 0.64
N TRP A 36 -8.58 -6.50 0.09
CA TRP A 36 -8.15 -6.60 -1.28
C TRP A 36 -7.24 -7.81 -1.51
N ASN A 37 -6.33 -8.09 -0.57
CA ASN A 37 -5.48 -9.27 -0.66
C ASN A 37 -6.31 -10.56 -0.70
N LYS A 38 -7.36 -10.63 0.10
CA LYS A 38 -8.26 -11.78 0.08
C LYS A 38 -9.00 -11.90 -1.25
N LEU A 39 -9.44 -10.77 -1.78
CA LEU A 39 -10.11 -10.72 -3.07
C LEU A 39 -9.16 -11.21 -4.18
N MET A 40 -7.89 -10.83 -4.12
CA MET A 40 -6.90 -11.26 -5.09
C MET A 40 -6.70 -12.78 -5.07
N LEU A 41 -6.70 -13.38 -3.88
CA LEU A 41 -6.58 -14.83 -3.76
C LEU A 41 -7.77 -15.55 -4.37
N GLU A 42 -8.96 -15.01 -4.20
CA GLU A 42 -10.17 -15.66 -4.71
C GLU A 42 -10.43 -15.41 -6.18
N ALA A 43 -10.23 -14.17 -6.63
CA ALA A 43 -10.57 -13.78 -7.98
C ALA A 43 -9.49 -14.11 -9.01
N GLY A 44 -8.24 -14.26 -8.57
CA GLY A 44 -7.16 -14.62 -9.48
C GLY A 44 -6.76 -13.55 -10.48
N GLY A 45 -7.13 -12.31 -10.26
CA GLY A 45 -6.76 -11.22 -11.15
C GLY A 45 -6.86 -9.91 -10.41
N PRO A 46 -6.48 -8.77 -11.00
CA PRO A 46 -6.52 -7.55 -10.22
C PRO A 46 -7.95 -7.24 -9.79
N GLY A 47 -8.22 -7.46 -8.52
CA GLY A 47 -9.55 -7.26 -7.95
C GLY A 47 -9.92 -5.80 -7.89
N GLN A 48 -11.20 -5.51 -8.04
CA GLN A 48 -11.74 -4.16 -7.94
C GLN A 48 -12.94 -4.18 -7.02
N PRO A 49 -13.12 -3.12 -6.22
CA PRO A 49 -12.24 -1.96 -6.10
C PRO A 49 -10.97 -2.30 -5.34
N SER A 50 -9.89 -1.60 -5.66
CA SER A 50 -8.64 -1.76 -4.92
C SER A 50 -8.34 -0.48 -4.15
N PRO A 51 -7.53 -0.56 -3.07
CA PRO A 51 -7.07 0.66 -2.42
C PRO A 51 -6.23 1.47 -3.38
N THR A 52 -6.08 2.76 -3.10
CA THR A 52 -5.16 3.60 -3.86
C THR A 52 -3.75 3.41 -3.33
N LEU A 53 -2.78 3.90 -4.08
CA LEU A 53 -1.39 3.90 -3.66
C LEU A 53 -1.22 4.58 -2.30
N GLY A 54 -1.86 5.73 -2.12
CA GLY A 54 -1.81 6.45 -0.86
C GLY A 54 -2.49 5.70 0.29
N ASP A 55 -3.61 5.04 0.02
CA ASP A 55 -4.30 4.25 1.03
C ASP A 55 -3.45 3.08 1.51
N ALA A 56 -2.78 2.41 0.58
CA ALA A 56 -1.91 1.30 0.93
C ALA A 56 -0.76 1.76 1.82
N LEU A 57 -0.12 2.85 1.45
CA LEU A 57 0.97 3.41 2.24
C LEU A 57 0.49 3.86 3.62
N ASN A 58 -0.66 4.51 3.69
CA ASN A 58 -1.22 4.95 4.97
C ASN A 58 -1.58 3.78 5.86
N GLY A 59 -2.02 2.68 5.28
CA GLY A 59 -2.38 1.47 6.03
C GLY A 59 -1.20 0.61 6.46
N GLY A 60 0.03 1.01 6.11
CA GLY A 60 1.22 0.26 6.49
C GLY A 60 1.66 -0.80 5.48
N PHE A 61 1.04 -0.82 4.30
CA PHE A 61 1.41 -1.75 3.25
C PHE A 61 2.33 -1.02 2.29
N GLY A 62 3.61 -1.12 2.51
CA GLY A 62 4.61 -0.40 1.73
C GLY A 62 5.15 -1.15 0.53
N TYR A 63 4.72 -2.38 0.30
CA TYR A 63 5.25 -3.20 -0.77
C TYR A 63 4.16 -3.89 -1.56
N LEU A 64 4.41 -4.08 -2.84
CA LEU A 64 3.50 -4.79 -3.73
C LEU A 64 4.25 -6.00 -4.29
N GLU A 65 3.71 -7.18 -4.08
CA GLU A 65 4.28 -8.39 -4.64
C GLU A 65 3.72 -8.62 -6.04
N VAL A 66 4.60 -8.83 -7.01
CA VAL A 66 4.22 -9.07 -8.40
C VAL A 66 4.88 -10.36 -8.87
N ARG A 67 4.26 -11.02 -9.85
CA ARG A 67 4.82 -12.24 -10.43
C ARG A 67 4.95 -12.03 -11.94
N CYS A 68 6.13 -12.28 -12.46
CA CYS A 68 6.35 -12.19 -13.89
C CYS A 68 5.64 -13.35 -14.60
N LEU A 69 4.86 -13.05 -15.61
CA LEU A 69 4.16 -14.07 -16.39
C LEU A 69 5.09 -14.81 -17.33
N GLY A 70 6.27 -14.25 -17.61
CA GLY A 70 7.25 -14.88 -18.49
C GLY A 70 8.13 -15.88 -17.76
N CYS A 71 8.74 -15.49 -16.67
CA CYS A 71 9.68 -16.34 -15.94
C CYS A 71 9.12 -16.90 -14.63
N ASP A 72 7.90 -16.52 -14.29
CA ASP A 72 7.20 -16.97 -13.08
C ASP A 72 7.96 -16.66 -11.78
N THR A 73 8.72 -15.57 -11.79
CA THR A 73 9.48 -15.13 -10.63
C THR A 73 8.71 -14.04 -9.89
N ASN A 74 8.63 -14.16 -8.57
CA ASN A 74 8.00 -13.14 -7.75
C ASN A 74 9.01 -12.06 -7.38
N GLN A 75 8.56 -10.82 -7.40
CA GLN A 75 9.37 -9.68 -6.99
C GLN A 75 8.54 -8.77 -6.11
N THR A 76 9.20 -8.00 -5.27
CA THR A 76 8.54 -7.06 -4.39
C THR A 76 8.93 -5.64 -4.79
N VAL A 77 7.93 -4.81 -5.01
CA VAL A 77 8.13 -3.42 -5.43
C VAL A 77 7.77 -2.50 -4.26
N ALA A 78 8.66 -1.59 -3.91
CA ALA A 78 8.36 -0.60 -2.88
C ALA A 78 7.40 0.44 -3.45
N LEU A 79 6.29 0.65 -2.76
CA LEU A 79 5.26 1.57 -3.25
C LEU A 79 5.70 3.03 -3.21
N ASP A 80 6.59 3.37 -2.30
CA ASP A 80 7.03 4.77 -2.16
C ASP A 80 7.91 5.25 -3.31
N VAL A 81 8.48 4.34 -4.10
CA VAL A 81 9.30 4.72 -5.25
C VAL A 81 8.51 4.76 -6.55
N ILE A 82 7.25 4.38 -6.54
CA ILE A 82 6.42 4.41 -7.73
C ILE A 82 6.05 5.85 -8.05
N ARG A 83 6.36 6.28 -9.27
CA ARG A 83 6.11 7.65 -9.70
C ARG A 83 4.72 7.80 -10.32
N ARG A 84 3.72 7.62 -9.49
CA ARG A 84 2.32 7.82 -9.90
C ARG A 84 1.60 8.60 -8.81
N PRO A 85 0.53 9.31 -9.13
CA PRO A 85 -0.25 10.01 -8.11
C PRO A 85 -0.71 9.07 -7.03
N LYS A 86 -0.75 9.54 -5.81
CA LYS A 86 -1.19 8.73 -4.66
C LYS A 86 -2.66 8.30 -4.78
N THR A 87 -3.41 8.94 -5.66
CA THR A 87 -4.80 8.57 -5.92
C THR A 87 -4.93 7.44 -6.93
N THR A 88 -3.83 6.95 -7.48
CA THR A 88 -3.86 5.85 -8.45
C THR A 88 -4.27 4.55 -7.75
N PRO A 89 -5.33 3.87 -8.21
CA PRO A 89 -5.69 2.58 -7.64
C PRO A 89 -4.62 1.54 -7.88
N ILE A 90 -4.41 0.66 -6.90
CA ILE A 90 -3.37 -0.37 -7.00
C ILE A 90 -3.59 -1.28 -8.22
N HIS A 91 -4.84 -1.63 -8.52
CA HIS A 91 -5.11 -2.53 -9.64
C HIS A 91 -4.66 -1.95 -10.99
N GLU A 92 -4.60 -0.62 -11.11
CA GLU A 92 -4.13 0.01 -12.34
C GLU A 92 -2.62 -0.07 -12.51
N LEU A 93 -1.88 -0.34 -11.45
CA LEU A 93 -0.43 -0.44 -11.54
C LEU A 93 0.02 -1.67 -12.32
N GLU A 94 -0.85 -2.65 -12.48
CA GLU A 94 -0.48 -3.87 -13.21
C GLU A 94 -0.01 -3.58 -14.62
N ARG A 95 -0.62 -2.61 -15.28
CA ARG A 95 -0.25 -2.27 -16.66
C ARG A 95 1.17 -1.71 -16.77
N TYR A 96 1.75 -1.25 -15.67
CA TYR A 96 3.08 -0.66 -15.67
C TYR A 96 4.14 -1.59 -15.10
N MET A 97 3.76 -2.76 -14.61
CA MET A 97 4.70 -3.69 -14.01
C MET A 97 5.31 -4.60 -15.06
N ARG A 98 6.62 -4.63 -15.10
CA ARG A 98 7.38 -5.44 -16.05
C ARG A 98 8.55 -6.09 -15.36
N CYS A 99 8.82 -7.32 -15.71
CA CYS A 99 10.00 -8.00 -15.21
C CYS A 99 11.22 -7.47 -15.95
N LYS A 100 12.18 -6.99 -15.20
CA LYS A 100 13.38 -6.40 -15.78
C LYS A 100 14.15 -7.42 -16.62
N ASP A 101 14.33 -8.62 -16.08
CA ASP A 101 15.11 -9.65 -16.76
C ASP A 101 14.39 -10.16 -18.01
N CYS A 102 13.11 -10.43 -17.93
CA CYS A 102 12.37 -10.87 -19.09
C CYS A 102 12.25 -9.81 -20.17
N SER A 103 12.13 -8.55 -19.75
CA SER A 103 12.05 -7.44 -20.71
C SER A 103 13.35 -7.29 -21.50
N GLN A 104 14.49 -7.60 -20.90
CA GLN A 104 15.77 -7.54 -21.58
C GLN A 104 15.98 -8.72 -22.53
N LEU A 105 15.54 -9.91 -22.11
CA LEU A 105 15.81 -11.13 -22.87
C LEU A 105 14.75 -11.46 -23.91
N ARG A 106 13.49 -11.23 -23.57
CA ARG A 106 12.36 -11.65 -24.42
C ARG A 106 11.48 -10.50 -24.85
N GLY A 107 11.91 -9.27 -24.59
CA GLY A 107 11.10 -8.11 -24.86
C GLY A 107 10.08 -7.90 -23.78
N TYR A 108 8.86 -7.53 -24.16
CA TYR A 108 7.90 -6.99 -23.24
C TYR A 108 7.12 -8.08 -22.50
N GLN A 109 7.42 -8.33 -21.26
CA GLN A 109 6.70 -9.32 -20.45
C GLN A 109 5.96 -8.63 -19.31
N ARG A 110 4.69 -8.96 -19.18
CA ARG A 110 3.86 -8.41 -18.12
C ARG A 110 4.06 -9.12 -16.80
N SER A 111 3.88 -8.39 -15.73
CA SER A 111 3.84 -8.96 -14.38
C SER A 111 2.43 -8.85 -13.82
N ALA A 112 1.96 -9.89 -13.18
CA ALA A 112 0.66 -9.88 -12.54
C ALA A 112 0.80 -9.45 -11.08
N LEU A 113 -0.17 -8.72 -10.57
CA LEU A 113 -0.19 -8.34 -9.16
C LEU A 113 -0.57 -9.57 -8.33
N VAL A 114 0.08 -9.75 -7.21
CA VAL A 114 -0.19 -10.86 -6.30
C VAL A 114 -0.86 -10.37 -5.03
N ALA A 115 -0.23 -9.47 -4.29
CA ALA A 115 -0.75 -8.99 -3.02
C ALA A 115 0.03 -7.79 -2.52
N LEU A 116 -0.56 -7.05 -1.59
CA LEU A 116 0.14 -6.01 -0.86
C LEU A 116 0.80 -6.63 0.36
N ARG A 117 1.99 -6.16 0.71
CA ARG A 117 2.74 -6.66 1.85
C ARG A 117 3.01 -5.53 2.83
N GLU A 118 2.93 -5.85 4.11
CA GLU A 118 3.15 -4.88 5.16
C GLU A 118 4.63 -4.57 5.33
N ILE A 119 4.90 -3.36 5.82
CA ILE A 119 6.24 -2.99 6.23
C ILE A 119 6.46 -3.65 7.57
N LYS A 120 7.43 -4.55 7.66
CA LYS A 120 7.71 -5.27 8.90
C LYS A 120 8.96 -4.71 9.53
N VAL A 121 8.78 -3.89 10.53
CA VAL A 121 9.91 -3.30 11.24
C VAL A 121 10.78 -4.37 11.90
N SER A 122 10.16 -5.38 12.47
CA SER A 122 10.90 -6.47 13.09
C SER A 122 11.76 -7.24 12.10
N THR A 123 11.32 -7.30 10.86
CA THR A 123 12.08 -7.98 9.82
C THR A 123 13.37 -7.24 9.53
N VAL A 124 13.32 -5.92 9.59
CA VAL A 124 14.51 -5.11 9.35
C VAL A 124 15.55 -5.41 10.40
N ASN A 125 15.12 -5.53 11.64
CA ASN A 125 16.06 -5.77 12.73
C ASN A 125 16.63 -7.17 12.70
N SER A 126 15.88 -8.12 12.22
CA SER A 126 16.32 -9.49 12.22
C SER A 126 17.17 -9.84 11.01
N ARG A 127 17.40 -8.92 10.07
CA ARG A 127 17.96 -9.22 8.92
C ARG A 127 19.30 -9.30 8.98
N PRO A 128 19.91 -10.11 8.89
CA PRO A 128 21.22 -10.22 9.03
C PRO A 128 21.58 -10.25 7.65
N ILE A 129 22.02 -10.46 7.21
CA ILE A 129 22.36 -10.64 5.96
C ILE A 129 23.01 -9.71 5.45
#